data_f5e165ab78e767e2f094b33848bc4a98
#
_entry.id   f5e165ab78e767e2f094b33848bc4a98
#
_cell.length_a   1.000
_cell.length_b   1.000
_cell.length_c   1.000
_cell.angle_alpha   90.00
_cell.angle_beta   90.00
_cell.angle_gamma   90.00
#
_symmetry.space_group_name_H-M   'P 1'
#
loop_
_entity.id
_entity.type
_entity.pdbx_description
1 polymer ?
#
loop_
_entity_poly.entity_id
_entity_poly.type
_entity_poly.pdbx_seq_one_letter_code
_entity_poly.pdbx_strand_id
1 'polypeptide(L)'
;DDIKVEYLLAPTEIKQIDSNWTDISGYTSNWDFQTENSEILLKRAIEASSNQNNLVFDFFLGSGTTTAVAHKLGRRWIGVEMGEHFWTVTLPRMKKVLAYDKSGISKEVKEYQGGGFFKYYELEQYEETLAKCKYEDSDLFNSPSKTPYQEYVFMKDEKMLDALEIDYEKEK
;
A
#
# COMPACT_ATOMS: atom_id res chain seq x y z
N ASP A 1 -29.69 50.51 -11.90
CA ASP A 1 -28.21 50.37 -11.80
C ASP A 1 -27.90 49.37 -10.72
N ASP A 2 -27.57 48.15 -11.15
CA ASP A 2 -27.17 47.08 -10.20
C ASP A 2 -25.77 47.36 -9.66
N ILE A 3 -25.67 47.61 -8.37
CA ILE A 3 -24.38 47.75 -7.69
C ILE A 3 -23.74 46.37 -7.59
N LYS A 4 -22.72 46.13 -8.42
CA LYS A 4 -21.93 44.89 -8.33
C LYS A 4 -20.87 45.07 -7.25
N VAL A 5 -21.02 44.39 -6.13
CA VAL A 5 -20.02 44.41 -5.06
C VAL A 5 -18.96 43.34 -5.39
N GLU A 6 -17.77 43.79 -5.72
CA GLU A 6 -16.61 42.90 -5.89
C GLU A 6 -15.79 42.88 -4.62
N TYR A 7 -15.61 41.66 -4.04
CA TYR A 7 -14.75 41.47 -2.89
C TYR A 7 -13.34 41.13 -3.39
N LEU A 8 -12.39 41.98 -3.10
CA LEU A 8 -10.97 41.70 -3.29
C LEU A 8 -10.51 40.89 -2.07
N LEU A 9 -10.46 39.57 -2.22
CA LEU A 9 -9.80 38.73 -1.25
C LEU A 9 -8.31 38.69 -1.55
N ALA A 10 -7.47 38.99 -0.56
CA ALA A 10 -6.04 38.78 -0.69
C ALA A 10 -5.75 37.31 -1.01
N PRO A 11 -4.85 37.02 -1.96
CA PRO A 11 -4.47 35.63 -2.23
C PRO A 11 -3.90 35.01 -0.97
N THR A 12 -4.56 33.98 -0.44
CA THR A 12 -4.03 33.18 0.64
C THR A 12 -3.20 32.05 0.06
N GLU A 13 -1.93 32.01 0.40
CA GLU A 13 -1.02 30.92 -0.03
C GLU A 13 -1.40 29.58 0.61
N ILE A 14 -2.18 29.59 1.69
CA ILE A 14 -2.61 28.43 2.44
C ILE A 14 -4.13 28.35 2.39
N LYS A 15 -4.66 27.30 1.77
CA LYS A 15 -6.09 26.99 1.83
C LYS A 15 -6.35 26.04 3.00
N GLN A 16 -7.25 26.44 3.90
CA GLN A 16 -7.69 25.56 4.97
C GLN A 16 -8.43 24.36 4.36
N ILE A 17 -8.05 23.16 4.79
CA ILE A 17 -8.75 21.94 4.42
C ILE A 17 -10.00 21.83 5.31
N ASP A 18 -11.17 21.86 4.67
CA ASP A 18 -12.46 21.63 5.33
C ASP A 18 -13.02 20.25 4.99
N SER A 19 -14.21 19.95 5.48
CA SER A 19 -14.90 18.68 5.19
C SER A 19 -15.55 18.61 3.80
N ASN A 20 -15.52 19.69 3.03
CA ASN A 20 -16.12 19.76 1.71
C ASN A 20 -15.04 19.59 0.63
N TRP A 21 -15.01 18.41 0.02
CA TRP A 21 -14.03 18.03 -1.02
C TRP A 21 -14.65 17.93 -2.41
N THR A 22 -15.70 18.66 -2.69
CA THR A 22 -16.39 18.66 -3.99
C THR A 22 -15.55 19.32 -5.11
N ASP A 23 -14.45 19.95 -4.79
CA ASP A 23 -13.47 20.49 -5.71
C ASP A 23 -12.56 19.43 -6.36
N ILE A 24 -12.65 18.17 -5.91
CA ILE A 24 -11.82 17.06 -6.41
C ILE A 24 -12.71 15.97 -7.01
N SER A 25 -12.34 15.48 -8.21
CA SER A 25 -12.93 14.26 -8.74
C SER A 25 -12.56 13.06 -7.87
N GLY A 26 -13.55 12.25 -7.49
CA GLY A 26 -13.33 11.04 -6.69
C GLY A 26 -12.67 9.91 -7.48
N TYR A 27 -13.02 9.77 -8.76
CA TYR A 27 -12.59 8.68 -9.63
C TYR A 27 -11.89 9.16 -10.88
N THR A 28 -11.01 8.31 -11.40
CA THR A 28 -10.31 8.45 -12.69
C THR A 28 -10.32 7.10 -13.41
N SER A 29 -9.84 7.06 -14.65
CA SER A 29 -9.75 5.82 -15.44
C SER A 29 -8.41 5.69 -16.15
N ASN A 30 -7.33 6.10 -15.52
CA ASN A 30 -6.01 6.11 -16.15
C ASN A 30 -5.39 4.72 -16.32
N TRP A 31 -5.85 3.74 -15.54
CA TRP A 31 -5.31 2.39 -15.50
C TRP A 31 -6.31 1.31 -15.90
N ASP A 32 -7.38 1.68 -16.63
CA ASP A 32 -8.45 0.75 -17.02
C ASP A 32 -9.05 -0.01 -15.83
N PHE A 33 -9.24 0.70 -14.73
CA PHE A 33 -9.82 0.18 -13.50
C PHE A 33 -11.02 1.02 -13.11
N GLN A 34 -12.22 0.44 -13.12
CA GLN A 34 -13.50 1.18 -13.01
C GLN A 34 -13.64 2.03 -11.75
N THR A 35 -13.06 1.59 -10.65
CA THR A 35 -13.12 2.27 -9.36
C THR A 35 -11.78 2.88 -8.96
N GLU A 36 -10.98 3.30 -9.94
CA GLU A 36 -9.72 3.97 -9.67
C GLU A 36 -9.95 5.30 -8.97
N ASN A 37 -9.43 5.45 -7.77
CA ASN A 37 -9.45 6.72 -7.05
C ASN A 37 -8.51 7.73 -7.66
N SER A 38 -8.88 9.01 -7.59
CA SER A 38 -8.04 10.12 -8.01
C SER A 38 -6.79 10.24 -7.13
N GLU A 39 -5.61 10.37 -7.74
CA GLU A 39 -4.38 10.63 -6.99
C GLU A 39 -4.44 11.94 -6.19
N ILE A 40 -5.15 12.97 -6.69
CA ILE A 40 -5.33 14.25 -6.00
C ILE A 40 -6.14 14.07 -4.72
N LEU A 41 -7.20 13.24 -4.76
CA LEU A 41 -8.01 12.90 -3.59
C LEU A 41 -7.16 12.22 -2.51
N LEU A 42 -6.41 11.17 -2.91
CA LEU A 42 -5.58 10.43 -1.98
C LEU A 42 -4.37 11.25 -1.48
N LYS A 43 -3.82 12.14 -2.30
CA LYS A 43 -2.80 13.10 -1.86
C LYS A 43 -3.32 13.91 -0.68
N ARG A 44 -4.49 14.53 -0.83
CA ARG A 44 -5.10 15.33 0.25
C ARG A 44 -5.34 14.52 1.52
N ALA A 45 -5.89 13.30 1.39
CA ALA A 45 -6.14 12.43 2.52
C ALA A 45 -4.85 12.02 3.25
N ILE A 46 -3.81 11.62 2.51
CA ILE A 46 -2.54 11.16 3.07
C ILE A 46 -1.77 12.33 3.70
N GLU A 47 -1.74 13.50 3.07
CA GLU A 47 -1.08 14.70 3.62
C GLU A 47 -1.77 15.20 4.91
N ALA A 48 -3.10 15.14 4.97
CA ALA A 48 -3.86 15.54 6.15
C ALA A 48 -3.71 14.58 7.34
N SER A 49 -3.39 13.31 7.10
CA SER A 49 -3.39 12.25 8.13
C SER A 49 -2.01 11.70 8.47
N SER A 50 -0.96 12.06 7.73
CA SER A 50 0.37 11.50 7.91
C SER A 50 1.50 12.46 7.57
N ASN A 51 2.69 12.19 8.11
CA ASN A 51 3.93 12.87 7.77
C ASN A 51 4.83 11.99 6.88
N GLN A 52 5.91 12.56 6.34
CA GLN A 52 6.93 11.80 5.63
C GLN A 52 7.45 10.66 6.51
N ASN A 53 7.81 9.53 5.88
CA ASN A 53 8.24 8.29 6.52
C ASN A 53 7.19 7.57 7.39
N ASN A 54 5.98 8.11 7.57
CA ASN A 54 4.91 7.34 8.21
C ASN A 54 4.50 6.16 7.33
N LEU A 55 3.87 5.17 7.95
CA LEU A 55 3.36 3.99 7.27
C LEU A 55 1.90 4.21 6.85
N VAL A 56 1.63 4.05 5.57
CA VAL A 56 0.29 4.02 5.00
C VAL A 56 -0.07 2.57 4.71
N PHE A 57 -1.22 2.12 5.18
CA PHE A 57 -1.69 0.75 4.99
C PHE A 57 -3.02 0.73 4.24
N ASP A 58 -3.07 -0.01 3.15
CA ASP A 58 -4.28 -0.23 2.34
C ASP A 58 -4.48 -1.73 2.13
N PHE A 59 -5.52 -2.29 2.75
CA PHE A 59 -5.82 -3.72 2.69
C PHE A 59 -6.83 -4.09 1.60
N PHE A 60 -7.30 -3.13 0.80
CA PHE A 60 -8.07 -3.30 -0.43
C PHE A 60 -7.46 -2.48 -1.55
N LEU A 61 -6.23 -2.83 -1.92
CA LEU A 61 -5.35 -1.99 -2.72
C LEU A 61 -5.92 -1.61 -4.11
N GLY A 62 -6.69 -2.50 -4.72
CA GLY A 62 -7.31 -2.26 -6.03
C GLY A 62 -6.29 -1.88 -7.09
N SER A 63 -6.47 -0.75 -7.73
CA SER A 63 -5.55 -0.24 -8.75
C SER A 63 -4.18 0.23 -8.20
N GLY A 64 -3.97 0.23 -6.88
CA GLY A 64 -2.72 0.67 -6.26
C GLY A 64 -2.55 2.18 -6.13
N THR A 65 -3.62 2.97 -6.22
CA THR A 65 -3.52 4.44 -6.15
C THR A 65 -2.97 4.90 -4.80
N THR A 66 -3.42 4.29 -3.70
CA THR A 66 -2.95 4.63 -2.35
C THR A 66 -1.44 4.45 -2.20
N THR A 67 -0.91 3.30 -2.61
CA THR A 67 0.53 3.03 -2.51
C THR A 67 1.35 3.87 -3.47
N ALA A 68 0.84 4.14 -4.67
CA ALA A 68 1.46 5.04 -5.63
C ALA A 68 1.60 6.46 -5.06
N VAL A 69 0.53 7.01 -4.51
CA VAL A 69 0.52 8.34 -3.90
C VAL A 69 1.39 8.38 -2.64
N ALA A 70 1.29 7.39 -1.76
CA ALA A 70 2.12 7.29 -0.56
C ALA A 70 3.61 7.29 -0.93
N HIS A 71 4.01 6.52 -1.95
CA HIS A 71 5.39 6.48 -2.44
C HIS A 71 5.84 7.84 -2.98
N LYS A 72 5.04 8.47 -3.84
CA LYS A 72 5.33 9.79 -4.41
C LYS A 72 5.49 10.87 -3.32
N LEU A 73 4.77 10.74 -2.21
CA LEU A 73 4.82 11.65 -1.07
C LEU A 73 5.91 11.28 -0.02
N GLY A 74 6.75 10.29 -0.26
CA GLY A 74 7.81 9.86 0.66
C GLY A 74 7.30 9.16 1.92
N ARG A 75 6.15 8.48 1.85
CA ARG A 75 5.63 7.62 2.91
C ARG A 75 6.04 6.18 2.64
N ARG A 76 6.20 5.39 3.71
CA ARG A 76 6.24 3.93 3.60
C ARG A 76 4.84 3.40 3.40
N TRP A 77 4.69 2.25 2.79
CA TRP A 77 3.38 1.70 2.52
C TRP A 77 3.35 0.17 2.57
N ILE A 78 2.19 -0.35 2.92
CA ILE A 78 1.81 -1.75 2.78
C ILE A 78 0.49 -1.78 2.02
N GLY A 79 0.42 -2.60 0.98
CA GLY A 79 -0.81 -2.84 0.23
C GLY A 79 -1.12 -4.32 0.19
N VAL A 80 -2.39 -4.67 0.32
CA VAL A 80 -2.89 -6.05 0.20
C VAL A 80 -3.92 -6.09 -0.93
N GLU A 81 -3.77 -7.05 -1.82
CA GLU A 81 -4.69 -7.28 -2.93
C GLU A 81 -4.83 -8.78 -3.20
N MET A 82 -6.05 -9.23 -3.36
CA MET A 82 -6.37 -10.63 -3.58
C MET A 82 -6.75 -10.91 -5.05
N GLY A 83 -7.12 -9.88 -5.80
CA GLY A 83 -7.63 -10.01 -7.16
C GLY A 83 -6.51 -10.19 -8.20
N GLU A 84 -6.83 -10.88 -9.29
CA GLU A 84 -5.93 -11.10 -10.44
C GLU A 84 -5.41 -9.80 -11.07
N HIS A 85 -6.15 -8.70 -10.90
CA HIS A 85 -5.73 -7.38 -11.37
C HIS A 85 -4.46 -6.86 -10.65
N PHE A 86 -4.04 -7.51 -9.56
CA PHE A 86 -2.73 -7.23 -8.96
C PHE A 86 -1.61 -7.35 -10.00
N TRP A 87 -1.63 -8.39 -10.82
CA TRP A 87 -0.60 -8.67 -11.82
C TRP A 87 -0.70 -7.78 -13.06
N THR A 88 -1.92 -7.40 -13.44
CA THR A 88 -2.18 -6.67 -14.69
C THR A 88 -2.25 -5.15 -14.51
N VAL A 89 -2.61 -4.67 -13.31
CA VAL A 89 -2.80 -3.25 -13.03
C VAL A 89 -1.86 -2.77 -11.92
N THR A 90 -1.97 -3.35 -10.71
CA THR A 90 -1.32 -2.83 -9.51
C THR A 90 0.21 -2.92 -9.60
N LEU A 91 0.73 -4.11 -9.92
CA LEU A 91 2.17 -4.34 -10.03
C LEU A 91 2.83 -3.52 -11.16
N PRO A 92 2.27 -3.46 -12.38
CA PRO A 92 2.78 -2.58 -13.43
C PRO A 92 2.78 -1.11 -13.04
N ARG A 93 1.72 -0.63 -12.36
CA ARG A 93 1.65 0.73 -11.84
C ARG A 93 2.79 1.01 -10.87
N MET A 94 3.01 0.14 -9.88
CA MET A 94 4.08 0.34 -8.91
C MET A 94 5.48 0.28 -9.54
N LYS A 95 5.70 -0.59 -10.52
CA LYS A 95 6.95 -0.59 -11.31
C LYS A 95 7.16 0.75 -12.02
N LYS A 96 6.10 1.32 -12.60
CA LYS A 96 6.17 2.64 -13.27
C LYS A 96 6.45 3.76 -12.26
N VAL A 97 5.84 3.71 -11.08
CA VAL A 97 6.12 4.67 -10.00
C VAL A 97 7.58 4.60 -9.60
N LEU A 98 8.16 3.41 -9.37
CA LEU A 98 9.59 3.27 -9.07
C LEU A 98 10.49 3.76 -10.21
N ALA A 99 10.08 3.59 -11.47
CA ALA A 99 10.81 4.08 -12.64
C ALA A 99 10.61 5.58 -12.94
N TYR A 100 10.06 6.35 -12.03
CA TYR A 100 9.71 7.75 -12.16
C TYR A 100 8.49 8.02 -13.06
N ASP A 101 7.32 7.69 -12.56
CA ASP A 101 6.05 8.07 -13.20
C ASP A 101 5.85 9.59 -13.18
N LYS A 102 5.67 10.18 -14.35
CA LYS A 102 5.44 11.62 -14.53
C LYS A 102 3.95 12.00 -14.55
N SER A 103 3.06 11.05 -14.34
CA SER A 103 1.62 11.25 -14.32
C SER A 103 1.05 11.60 -12.94
N GLY A 104 -0.22 11.95 -12.90
CA GLY A 104 -0.93 12.25 -11.67
C GLY A 104 -0.29 13.39 -10.89
N ILE A 105 -0.10 13.19 -9.58
CA ILE A 105 0.46 14.20 -8.67
C ILE A 105 1.96 14.45 -8.82
N SER A 106 2.66 13.69 -9.66
CA SER A 106 4.12 13.82 -9.82
C SER A 106 4.58 15.19 -10.25
N LYS A 107 3.71 15.95 -10.93
CA LYS A 107 3.99 17.34 -11.32
C LYS A 107 3.97 18.31 -10.15
N GLU A 108 3.24 17.99 -9.11
CA GLU A 108 3.07 18.81 -7.91
C GLU A 108 4.10 18.46 -6.84
N VAL A 109 4.56 17.21 -6.81
CA VAL A 109 5.51 16.70 -5.81
C VAL A 109 6.93 16.80 -6.36
N LYS A 110 7.56 17.95 -6.16
CA LYS A 110 8.90 18.26 -6.72
C LYS A 110 10.00 17.34 -6.20
N GLU A 111 9.84 16.80 -5.00
CA GLU A 111 10.82 15.93 -4.34
C GLU A 111 10.79 14.49 -4.87
N TYR A 112 9.70 14.09 -5.54
CA TYR A 112 9.58 12.76 -6.10
C TYR A 112 10.40 12.65 -7.40
N GLN A 113 11.33 11.72 -7.42
CA GLN A 113 12.19 11.42 -8.58
C GLN A 113 12.19 9.93 -8.96
N GLY A 114 11.22 9.17 -8.46
CA GLY A 114 11.21 7.72 -8.58
C GLY A 114 12.20 7.06 -7.63
N GLY A 115 12.57 5.83 -7.94
CA GLY A 115 13.50 5.04 -7.14
C GLY A 115 12.84 4.26 -6.01
N GLY A 116 13.66 3.54 -5.25
CA GLY A 116 13.21 2.67 -4.18
C GLY A 116 12.95 1.23 -4.65
N PHE A 117 12.43 0.45 -3.74
CA PHE A 117 12.02 -0.94 -3.96
C PHE A 117 10.86 -1.28 -3.04
N PHE A 118 10.16 -2.35 -3.33
CA PHE A 118 9.19 -2.96 -2.41
C PHE A 118 9.40 -4.47 -2.34
N LYS A 119 9.03 -5.05 -1.23
CA LYS A 119 8.98 -6.50 -1.06
C LYS A 119 7.59 -6.98 -1.48
N TYR A 120 7.58 -8.07 -2.22
CA TYR A 120 6.36 -8.78 -2.57
C TYR A 120 6.26 -10.05 -1.73
N TYR A 121 5.07 -10.31 -1.21
CA TYR A 121 4.72 -11.51 -0.49
C TYR A 121 3.48 -12.11 -1.09
N GLU A 122 3.48 -13.41 -1.28
CA GLU A 122 2.31 -14.18 -1.65
C GLU A 122 1.88 -14.99 -0.43
N LEU A 123 0.62 -14.80 -0.03
CA LEU A 123 0.06 -15.53 1.08
C LEU A 123 -0.54 -16.83 0.56
N GLU A 124 -0.14 -17.91 1.18
CA GLU A 124 -0.67 -19.23 0.90
C GLU A 124 -2.11 -19.35 1.44
N GLN A 125 -2.99 -20.01 0.68
CA GLN A 125 -4.34 -20.30 1.15
C GLN A 125 -4.30 -21.27 2.34
N TYR A 126 -5.24 -21.07 3.27
CA TYR A 126 -5.30 -21.89 4.49
C TYR A 126 -5.45 -23.37 4.20
N GLU A 127 -6.30 -23.72 3.23
CA GLU A 127 -6.54 -25.10 2.78
C GLU A 127 -5.28 -25.73 2.19
N GLU A 128 -4.51 -24.98 1.40
CA GLU A 128 -3.24 -25.45 0.85
C GLU A 128 -2.20 -25.66 1.94
N THR A 129 -2.16 -24.76 2.92
CA THR A 129 -1.28 -24.87 4.07
C THR A 129 -1.61 -26.13 4.86
N LEU A 130 -2.89 -26.39 5.16
CA LEU A 130 -3.34 -27.60 5.84
C LEU A 130 -3.01 -28.88 5.06
N ALA A 131 -3.18 -28.88 3.75
CA ALA A 131 -2.87 -30.01 2.89
C ALA A 131 -1.36 -30.36 2.87
N LYS A 132 -0.50 -29.39 3.15
CA LYS A 132 0.96 -29.57 3.24
C LYS A 132 1.44 -29.97 4.64
N CYS A 133 0.59 -29.85 5.66
CA CYS A 133 0.92 -30.31 7.01
C CYS A 133 0.98 -31.84 7.03
N LYS A 134 2.03 -32.39 7.64
CA LYS A 134 2.17 -33.83 7.86
C LYS A 134 1.59 -34.18 9.21
N TYR A 135 0.57 -35.01 9.21
CA TYR A 135 -0.05 -35.55 10.44
C TYR A 135 0.34 -37.01 10.57
N GLU A 136 0.93 -37.39 11.72
CA GLU A 136 1.21 -38.76 12.04
C GLU A 136 0.14 -39.29 13.00
N ASP A 137 -0.28 -40.55 12.82
CA ASP A 137 -1.34 -41.17 13.67
C ASP A 137 -1.00 -41.21 15.15
N SER A 138 0.29 -41.13 15.51
CA SER A 138 0.76 -41.07 16.91
C SER A 138 0.50 -39.71 17.59
N ASP A 139 0.23 -38.64 16.82
CA ASP A 139 0.10 -37.29 17.39
C ASP A 139 -1.24 -37.04 18.09
N LEU A 140 -2.22 -37.92 17.89
CA LEU A 140 -3.53 -37.84 18.54
C LEU A 140 -3.46 -38.02 20.09
N PHE A 141 -2.41 -38.65 20.63
CA PHE A 141 -2.25 -38.94 22.05
C PHE A 141 -0.99 -38.37 22.71
N ASN A 142 -0.02 -37.98 21.93
CA ASN A 142 1.14 -37.23 22.41
C ASN A 142 0.93 -35.74 21.99
N SER A 143 0.59 -34.89 22.95
CA SER A 143 0.51 -33.46 22.70
C SER A 143 1.91 -32.93 22.33
N PRO A 144 2.28 -32.82 21.07
CA PRO A 144 3.51 -32.14 20.71
C PRO A 144 3.36 -30.68 21.16
N SER A 145 4.47 -30.06 21.51
CA SER A 145 4.49 -28.64 21.92
C SER A 145 3.93 -27.68 20.85
N LYS A 146 3.80 -28.16 19.62
CA LYS A 146 3.23 -27.43 18.49
C LYS A 146 2.35 -28.36 17.65
N THR A 147 1.25 -27.81 17.08
CA THR A 147 0.46 -28.54 16.08
C THR A 147 1.23 -28.61 14.75
N PRO A 148 0.96 -29.60 13.86
CA PRO A 148 1.59 -29.68 12.54
C PRO A 148 1.43 -28.39 11.73
N TYR A 149 0.33 -27.68 11.89
CA TYR A 149 0.11 -26.38 11.28
C TYR A 149 1.08 -25.31 11.83
N GLN A 150 1.22 -25.23 13.15
CA GLN A 150 2.13 -24.27 13.78
C GLN A 150 3.59 -24.56 13.43
N GLU A 151 3.96 -25.84 13.36
CA GLU A 151 5.29 -26.26 12.95
C GLU A 151 5.58 -25.89 11.49
N TYR A 152 4.61 -26.13 10.58
CA TYR A 152 4.75 -25.76 9.18
C TYR A 152 4.90 -24.25 8.98
N VAL A 153 4.08 -23.45 9.65
CA VAL A 153 4.16 -21.98 9.59
C VAL A 153 5.49 -21.49 10.17
N PHE A 154 5.91 -22.05 11.31
CA PHE A 154 7.19 -21.69 11.94
C PHE A 154 8.40 -22.00 11.04
N MET A 155 8.41 -23.17 10.39
CA MET A 155 9.48 -23.52 9.44
C MET A 155 9.56 -22.55 8.25
N LYS A 156 8.43 -22.01 7.81
CA LYS A 156 8.44 -20.97 6.75
C LYS A 156 9.01 -19.66 7.24
N ASP A 157 8.68 -19.27 8.47
CA ASP A 157 9.21 -18.05 9.08
C ASP A 157 10.72 -18.16 9.29
N GLU A 158 11.23 -19.30 9.75
CA GLU A 158 12.67 -19.56 9.88
C GLU A 158 13.38 -19.44 8.53
N LYS A 159 12.85 -20.04 7.47
CA LYS A 159 13.43 -19.91 6.12
C LYS A 159 13.42 -18.49 5.59
N MET A 160 12.40 -17.72 5.91
CA MET A 160 12.34 -16.32 5.57
C MET A 160 13.39 -15.50 6.34
N LEU A 161 13.62 -15.83 7.59
CA LEU A 161 14.62 -15.20 8.44
C LEU A 161 16.04 -15.54 7.98
N ASP A 162 16.30 -16.78 7.64
CA ASP A 162 17.56 -17.21 7.02
C ASP A 162 17.83 -16.48 5.70
N ALA A 163 16.78 -16.31 4.87
CA ALA A 163 16.90 -15.59 3.62
C ALA A 163 17.18 -14.08 3.78
N LEU A 164 16.89 -13.53 4.95
CA LEU A 164 17.17 -12.13 5.30
C LEU A 164 18.53 -11.98 6.01
N GLU A 165 19.29 -13.08 6.22
CA GLU A 165 20.57 -13.09 6.95
C GLU A 165 20.47 -12.49 8.36
N ILE A 166 19.32 -12.63 9.02
CA ILE A 166 19.11 -12.14 10.38
C ILE A 166 19.65 -13.18 11.35
N ASP A 167 20.75 -12.87 11.99
CA ASP A 167 21.38 -13.72 13.01
C ASP A 167 20.86 -13.34 14.42
N TYR A 168 19.83 -14.05 14.87
CA TYR A 168 19.19 -13.79 16.17
C TYR A 168 20.08 -14.09 17.39
N GLU A 169 21.16 -14.84 17.22
CA GLU A 169 22.09 -15.10 18.34
C GLU A 169 22.98 -13.88 18.64
N LYS A 170 23.12 -12.98 17.68
CA LYS A 170 23.90 -11.74 17.85
C LYS A 170 23.10 -10.57 18.41
N GLU A 171 21.76 -10.67 18.45
CA GLU A 171 20.89 -9.60 18.95
C GLU A 171 20.43 -9.80 20.42
N LYS A 172 20.99 -10.79 21.13
CA LYS A 172 20.87 -10.94 22.58
C LYS A 172 22.08 -10.38 23.27
#